data_3847e6c1ecb82abd1fd9127e63ffe109
#
_entry.id   3847e6c1ecb82abd1fd9127e63ffe109
#
_cell.length_a   1.000
_cell.length_b   1.000
_cell.length_c   1.000
_cell.angle_alpha   90.00
_cell.angle_beta   90.00
_cell.angle_gamma   90.00
#
_symmetry.space_group_name_H-M   'P 1'
#
loop_
_entity.id
_entity.type
_entity.pdbx_description
1 polymer ?
#
loop_
_entity_poly.entity_id
_entity_poly.type
_entity_poly.pdbx_seq_one_letter_code
_entity_poly.pdbx_strand_id
1 'polypeptide(L)'
;MAQIQKDTVMTTAFRFLSLRAAALLCLCLAPLAPASTALAATCSDTSQGYDAWKSDFAAEAAAEGVGAAGLNALSATSYSKTTISADRNQKSFKYPLGKFLQVRGANDIASIGRARRAKNKEFYDSLEQAFGVPAGILIAIHGMETGFGNFMGDTNIVSAIATLTFDCRRSDFFRPHLVGALKLIDQGTIDAGSIGAKHGELGHTQFLPGNAFEYGLDGNGDGQIDLNNAVDALASTANFLRAKGWQAGVGYSEGQPNFAVLNEWNAATVYQQAIALIAAKIDG
;
A
#
# COMPACT_ATOMS: atom_id res chain seq x y z
N MET A 1 8.90 53.03 -43.47
CA MET A 1 7.60 53.59 -43.90
C MET A 1 6.62 53.10 -42.85
N ALA A 2 6.33 53.88 -41.81
CA ALA A 2 5.25 54.83 -41.67
C ALA A 2 3.89 54.07 -41.63
N GLN A 3 3.07 54.16 -40.68
CA GLN A 3 2.48 55.33 -40.06
C GLN A 3 1.77 54.96 -38.72
N ILE A 4 1.94 55.82 -37.76
CA ILE A 4 1.23 55.97 -36.51
C ILE A 4 -0.16 56.53 -36.78
N GLN A 5 -1.19 56.11 -36.11
CA GLN A 5 -2.37 56.96 -35.90
C GLN A 5 -2.88 56.81 -34.45
N LYS A 6 -2.79 57.95 -33.78
CA LYS A 6 -3.41 58.33 -32.50
C LYS A 6 -4.88 58.72 -32.77
N ASP A 7 -5.62 58.76 -31.72
CA ASP A 7 -6.77 59.58 -31.31
C ASP A 7 -7.91 58.70 -30.81
N THR A 8 -8.65 58.91 -29.78
CA THR A 8 -9.07 60.16 -29.12
C THR A 8 -9.73 59.80 -27.79
N VAL A 9 -9.40 60.51 -26.75
CA VAL A 9 -10.06 60.54 -25.42
C VAL A 9 -11.47 61.05 -25.53
N MET A 10 -12.46 60.32 -24.96
CA MET A 10 -13.75 60.90 -24.71
C MET A 10 -14.16 60.67 -23.25
N THR A 11 -13.98 61.71 -22.45
CA THR A 11 -14.46 61.88 -21.08
C THR A 11 -15.96 62.08 -21.08
N THR A 12 -16.69 61.20 -20.43
CA THR A 12 -18.08 61.47 -20.06
C THR A 12 -18.26 61.30 -18.56
N ALA A 13 -18.44 62.44 -17.90
CA ALA A 13 -18.81 62.53 -16.49
C ALA A 13 -20.24 62.07 -16.28
N PHE A 14 -20.48 61.12 -15.44
CA PHE A 14 -21.82 60.84 -14.90
C PHE A 14 -21.88 61.02 -13.40
N ARG A 15 -22.88 61.78 -13.00
CA ARG A 15 -23.21 62.31 -11.66
C ARG A 15 -23.50 61.20 -10.67
N PHE A 16 -22.93 61.35 -9.48
CA PHE A 16 -23.28 60.54 -8.30
C PHE A 16 -24.74 60.78 -7.88
N LEU A 17 -25.55 59.75 -7.86
CA LEU A 17 -26.81 59.69 -7.13
C LEU A 17 -26.65 58.69 -6.00
N SER A 18 -26.58 59.23 -4.78
CA SER A 18 -26.45 58.47 -3.55
C SER A 18 -27.79 57.83 -3.17
N LEU A 19 -27.92 56.49 -3.37
CA LEU A 19 -28.95 55.69 -2.73
C LEU A 19 -28.33 54.97 -1.52
N ARG A 20 -28.71 55.36 -0.32
CA ARG A 20 -28.43 54.64 0.93
C ARG A 20 -29.36 53.45 0.98
N ALA A 21 -28.83 52.26 0.65
CA ALA A 21 -29.46 50.97 0.91
C ALA A 21 -28.95 50.46 2.27
N ALA A 22 -29.83 50.46 3.27
CA ALA A 22 -29.57 49.83 4.55
C ALA A 22 -29.60 48.33 4.35
N ALA A 23 -28.41 47.67 4.36
CA ALA A 23 -28.29 46.21 4.37
C ALA A 23 -28.53 45.71 5.79
N LEU A 24 -29.71 45.09 6.00
CA LEU A 24 -29.95 44.26 7.19
C LEU A 24 -29.04 43.02 7.10
N LEU A 25 -28.02 43.00 7.95
CA LEU A 25 -27.18 41.83 8.14
C LEU A 25 -27.96 40.81 9.00
N CYS A 26 -28.67 39.87 8.36
CA CYS A 26 -29.18 38.68 9.05
C CYS A 26 -27.97 37.76 9.40
N LEU A 27 -27.50 37.88 10.64
CA LEU A 27 -26.52 36.92 11.22
C LEU A 27 -27.27 35.60 11.44
N CYS A 28 -27.19 34.67 10.48
CA CYS A 28 -27.57 33.28 10.71
C CYS A 28 -26.55 32.66 11.66
N LEU A 29 -26.82 32.64 12.95
CA LEU A 29 -26.13 31.76 13.89
C LEU A 29 -26.53 30.33 13.54
N ALA A 30 -25.74 29.67 12.71
CA ALA A 30 -25.79 28.20 12.60
C ALA A 30 -25.31 27.61 13.94
N PRO A 31 -26.07 26.70 14.56
CA PRO A 31 -25.61 26.05 15.77
C PRO A 31 -24.32 25.23 15.40
N LEU A 32 -23.20 25.58 16.00
CA LEU A 32 -22.04 24.67 16.01
C LEU A 32 -22.49 23.42 16.77
N ALA A 33 -22.76 22.34 16.02
CA ALA A 33 -22.87 21.03 16.61
C ALA A 33 -21.55 20.72 17.30
N PRO A 34 -21.55 20.25 18.55
CA PRO A 34 -20.29 19.81 19.18
C PRO A 34 -19.69 18.70 18.32
N ALA A 35 -18.45 18.88 17.88
CA ALA A 35 -17.67 17.81 17.27
C ALA A 35 -17.52 16.73 18.35
N SER A 36 -18.27 15.64 18.21
CA SER A 36 -18.04 14.45 19.04
C SER A 36 -16.64 13.99 18.76
N THR A 37 -15.74 14.14 19.72
CA THR A 37 -14.43 13.49 19.68
C THR A 37 -14.70 11.99 19.71
N ALA A 38 -14.63 11.32 18.57
CA ALA A 38 -14.65 9.86 18.53
C ALA A 38 -13.48 9.38 19.39
N LEU A 39 -13.79 8.66 20.47
CA LEU A 39 -12.76 7.97 21.24
C LEU A 39 -12.12 6.93 20.32
N ALA A 40 -10.78 6.88 20.31
CA ALA A 40 -10.07 5.89 19.51
C ALA A 40 -10.52 4.47 19.89
N ALA A 41 -10.78 3.63 18.88
CA ALA A 41 -11.19 2.26 19.07
C ALA A 41 -10.13 1.50 19.86
N THR A 42 -10.50 0.94 21.01
CA THR A 42 -9.56 0.34 21.97
C THR A 42 -9.20 -1.08 21.55
N CYS A 43 -7.91 -1.38 21.37
CA CYS A 43 -7.40 -2.71 21.08
C CYS A 43 -7.59 -3.69 22.25
N SER A 44 -7.45 -5.00 22.00
CA SER A 44 -7.51 -6.07 23.00
C SER A 44 -6.51 -7.18 22.68
N ASP A 45 -6.00 -7.87 23.72
CA ASP A 45 -5.15 -9.05 23.56
C ASP A 45 -5.94 -10.36 23.38
N THR A 46 -7.26 -10.28 23.37
CA THR A 46 -8.18 -11.41 23.19
C THR A 46 -9.24 -11.10 22.14
N SER A 47 -10.02 -12.08 21.72
CA SER A 47 -11.14 -11.84 20.78
C SER A 47 -12.35 -11.14 21.40
N GLN A 48 -12.34 -10.94 22.73
CA GLN A 48 -13.46 -10.30 23.41
C GLN A 48 -13.54 -8.82 23.04
N GLY A 49 -14.75 -8.36 22.71
CA GLY A 49 -14.99 -6.96 22.33
C GLY A 49 -14.77 -6.66 20.84
N TYR A 50 -14.38 -7.66 20.02
CA TYR A 50 -14.09 -7.42 18.59
C TYR A 50 -15.27 -6.79 17.83
N ASP A 51 -16.51 -7.24 18.09
CA ASP A 51 -17.69 -6.70 17.40
C ASP A 51 -18.01 -5.26 17.83
N ALA A 52 -17.83 -4.92 19.10
CA ALA A 52 -17.95 -3.54 19.58
C ALA A 52 -16.87 -2.64 18.97
N TRP A 53 -15.61 -3.11 18.97
CA TRP A 53 -14.49 -2.41 18.38
C TRP A 53 -14.71 -2.11 16.88
N LYS A 54 -15.30 -3.02 16.09
CA LYS A 54 -15.63 -2.76 14.69
C LYS A 54 -16.52 -1.53 14.51
N SER A 55 -17.50 -1.35 15.40
CA SER A 55 -18.40 -0.20 15.36
C SER A 55 -17.67 1.11 15.67
N ASP A 56 -16.77 1.09 16.65
CA ASP A 56 -15.95 2.25 17.01
C ASP A 56 -14.97 2.60 15.88
N PHE A 57 -14.27 1.58 15.35
CA PHE A 57 -13.33 1.74 14.24
C PHE A 57 -14.01 2.19 12.94
N ALA A 58 -15.26 1.81 12.71
CA ALA A 58 -16.02 2.26 11.54
C ALA A 58 -16.20 3.80 11.53
N ALA A 59 -16.41 4.42 12.69
CA ALA A 59 -16.50 5.88 12.79
C ALA A 59 -15.14 6.54 12.46
N GLU A 60 -14.02 5.96 12.92
CA GLU A 60 -12.70 6.45 12.60
C GLU A 60 -12.39 6.28 11.10
N ALA A 61 -12.65 5.10 10.53
CA ALA A 61 -12.43 4.81 9.12
C ALA A 61 -13.25 5.73 8.21
N ALA A 62 -14.51 6.01 8.57
CA ALA A 62 -15.35 6.97 7.86
C ALA A 62 -14.77 8.40 7.88
N ALA A 63 -14.22 8.83 9.02
CA ALA A 63 -13.55 10.13 9.14
C ALA A 63 -12.27 10.19 8.27
N GLU A 64 -11.63 9.06 8.00
CA GLU A 64 -10.49 8.93 7.08
C GLU A 64 -10.91 8.75 5.61
N GLY A 65 -12.20 8.82 5.30
CA GLY A 65 -12.74 8.79 3.93
C GLY A 65 -13.03 7.39 3.39
N VAL A 66 -13.19 6.38 4.25
CA VAL A 66 -13.70 5.06 3.84
C VAL A 66 -15.19 5.17 3.53
N GLY A 67 -15.60 4.68 2.37
CA GLY A 67 -16.97 4.70 1.89
C GLY A 67 -17.82 3.53 2.37
N ALA A 68 -19.04 3.45 1.87
CA ALA A 68 -20.03 2.49 2.33
C ALA A 68 -19.64 1.02 2.06
N ALA A 69 -18.99 0.72 0.93
CA ALA A 69 -18.57 -0.65 0.61
C ALA A 69 -17.51 -1.15 1.58
N GLY A 70 -16.48 -0.32 1.86
CA GLY A 70 -15.46 -0.61 2.85
C GLY A 70 -16.02 -0.80 4.25
N LEU A 71 -16.89 0.11 4.71
CA LEU A 71 -17.54 0.00 6.04
C LEU A 71 -18.41 -1.25 6.18
N ASN A 72 -19.13 -1.62 5.13
CA ASN A 72 -19.90 -2.87 5.11
C ASN A 72 -18.96 -4.09 5.19
N ALA A 73 -17.85 -4.07 4.47
CA ALA A 73 -16.85 -5.14 4.54
C ALA A 73 -16.24 -5.26 5.95
N LEU A 74 -15.93 -4.14 6.61
CA LEU A 74 -15.46 -4.15 8.00
C LEU A 74 -16.49 -4.78 8.94
N SER A 75 -17.76 -4.42 8.83
CA SER A 75 -18.83 -4.97 9.67
C SER A 75 -18.97 -6.48 9.53
N ALA A 76 -18.71 -7.02 8.32
CA ALA A 76 -18.79 -8.45 8.00
C ALA A 76 -17.55 -9.25 8.45
N THR A 77 -16.48 -8.62 8.91
CA THR A 77 -15.26 -9.31 9.34
C THR A 77 -15.49 -10.19 10.56
N SER A 78 -14.69 -11.25 10.65
CA SER A 78 -14.63 -12.16 11.80
C SER A 78 -13.23 -12.19 12.39
N TYR A 79 -13.13 -12.30 13.71
CA TYR A 79 -11.84 -12.45 14.39
C TYR A 79 -11.11 -13.73 13.98
N SER A 80 -9.90 -13.61 13.43
CA SER A 80 -9.11 -14.72 12.90
C SER A 80 -8.08 -15.24 13.91
N LYS A 81 -8.41 -16.36 14.59
CA LYS A 81 -7.46 -17.04 15.48
C LYS A 81 -6.23 -17.57 14.73
N THR A 82 -6.38 -17.97 13.47
CA THR A 82 -5.27 -18.45 12.62
C THR A 82 -4.28 -17.34 12.31
N THR A 83 -4.76 -16.13 12.05
CA THR A 83 -3.95 -14.92 11.86
C THR A 83 -3.13 -14.62 13.10
N ILE A 84 -3.76 -14.59 14.29
CA ILE A 84 -3.05 -14.37 15.56
C ILE A 84 -2.00 -15.45 15.81
N SER A 85 -2.33 -16.72 15.54
CA SER A 85 -1.36 -17.82 15.68
C SER A 85 -0.17 -17.65 14.74
N ALA A 86 -0.39 -17.28 13.47
CA ALA A 86 0.67 -17.03 12.52
C ALA A 86 1.54 -15.84 12.94
N ASP A 87 0.92 -14.75 13.37
CA ASP A 87 1.60 -13.53 13.80
C ASP A 87 2.53 -13.74 15.01
N ARG A 88 2.14 -14.62 15.94
CA ARG A 88 2.94 -14.94 17.14
C ARG A 88 3.99 -16.03 16.92
N ASN A 89 3.97 -16.76 15.80
CA ASN A 89 4.82 -17.92 15.54
C ASN A 89 5.82 -17.75 14.39
N GLN A 90 6.29 -16.56 14.09
CA GLN A 90 7.25 -16.25 13.00
C GLN A 90 8.68 -16.71 13.34
N LYS A 91 8.91 -18.03 13.44
CA LYS A 91 10.19 -18.61 13.86
C LYS A 91 11.30 -18.47 12.81
N SER A 92 10.96 -18.43 11.53
CA SER A 92 11.94 -18.45 10.43
C SER A 92 12.88 -17.26 10.43
N PHE A 93 12.43 -16.09 10.83
CA PHE A 93 13.25 -14.87 10.92
C PHE A 93 14.35 -14.92 11.99
N LYS A 94 14.33 -15.94 12.85
CA LYS A 94 15.38 -16.20 13.87
C LYS A 94 16.46 -17.14 13.38
N TYR A 95 16.35 -17.69 12.16
CA TYR A 95 17.37 -18.59 11.61
C TYR A 95 18.63 -17.81 11.19
N PRO A 96 19.81 -18.40 11.35
CA PRO A 96 21.02 -17.90 10.67
C PRO A 96 20.80 -17.86 9.17
N LEU A 97 21.43 -16.91 8.48
CA LEU A 97 21.24 -16.65 7.05
C LEU A 97 21.32 -17.91 6.17
N GLY A 98 22.34 -18.74 6.37
CA GLY A 98 22.50 -19.98 5.58
C GLY A 98 21.30 -20.93 5.72
N LYS A 99 20.78 -21.09 6.95
CA LYS A 99 19.58 -21.89 7.20
C LYS A 99 18.32 -21.25 6.61
N PHE A 100 18.21 -19.92 6.72
CA PHE A 100 17.09 -19.18 6.13
C PHE A 100 17.06 -19.35 4.61
N LEU A 101 18.18 -19.15 3.92
CA LEU A 101 18.31 -19.35 2.47
C LEU A 101 17.94 -20.78 2.05
N GLN A 102 18.39 -21.79 2.82
CA GLN A 102 18.06 -23.19 2.56
C GLN A 102 16.56 -23.44 2.67
N VAL A 103 15.93 -22.99 3.76
CA VAL A 103 14.49 -23.21 4.01
C VAL A 103 13.63 -22.48 2.99
N ARG A 104 14.08 -21.31 2.52
CA ARG A 104 13.40 -20.53 1.48
C ARG A 104 13.63 -21.02 0.06
N GLY A 105 14.48 -22.02 -0.16
CA GLY A 105 14.79 -22.51 -1.50
C GLY A 105 15.52 -21.50 -2.38
N ALA A 106 16.44 -20.72 -1.79
CA ALA A 106 17.08 -19.56 -2.45
C ALA A 106 17.78 -19.92 -3.77
N ASN A 107 18.37 -21.13 -3.89
CA ASN A 107 19.00 -21.57 -5.12
C ASN A 107 17.97 -21.86 -6.23
N ASP A 108 16.82 -22.43 -5.88
CA ASP A 108 15.75 -22.72 -6.83
C ASP A 108 15.11 -21.41 -7.29
N ILE A 109 14.87 -20.46 -6.36
CA ILE A 109 14.38 -19.11 -6.69
C ILE A 109 15.33 -18.43 -7.66
N ALA A 110 16.64 -18.46 -7.42
CA ALA A 110 17.63 -17.85 -8.30
C ALA A 110 17.68 -18.55 -9.69
N SER A 111 17.57 -19.87 -9.74
CA SER A 111 17.56 -20.62 -10.99
C SER A 111 16.32 -20.33 -11.83
N ILE A 112 15.14 -20.42 -11.22
CA ILE A 112 13.85 -20.07 -11.86
C ILE A 112 13.85 -18.61 -12.26
N GLY A 113 14.38 -17.74 -11.40
CA GLY A 113 14.46 -16.30 -11.61
C GLY A 113 15.25 -15.92 -12.85
N ARG A 114 16.43 -16.52 -13.06
CA ARG A 114 17.23 -16.31 -14.28
C ARG A 114 16.47 -16.71 -15.55
N ALA A 115 15.78 -17.86 -15.51
CA ALA A 115 14.96 -18.30 -16.64
C ALA A 115 13.79 -17.34 -16.93
N ARG A 116 13.13 -16.84 -15.88
CA ARG A 116 12.04 -15.84 -16.01
C ARG A 116 12.56 -14.51 -16.56
N ARG A 117 13.70 -14.01 -16.05
CA ARG A 117 14.36 -12.80 -16.56
C ARG A 117 14.69 -12.94 -18.04
N ALA A 118 15.30 -14.05 -18.44
CA ALA A 118 15.66 -14.28 -19.84
C ALA A 118 14.43 -14.35 -20.75
N LYS A 119 13.36 -15.04 -20.30
CA LYS A 119 12.11 -15.18 -21.07
C LYS A 119 11.34 -13.89 -21.23
N ASN A 120 11.37 -13.01 -20.23
CA ASN A 120 10.58 -11.78 -20.20
C ASN A 120 11.50 -10.54 -20.09
N LYS A 121 12.62 -10.58 -20.80
CA LYS A 121 13.67 -9.55 -20.70
C LYS A 121 13.14 -8.14 -20.90
N GLU A 122 12.37 -7.93 -21.96
CA GLU A 122 11.81 -6.61 -22.28
C GLU A 122 10.94 -6.03 -21.16
N PHE A 123 10.13 -6.87 -20.54
CA PHE A 123 9.30 -6.46 -19.40
C PHE A 123 10.16 -6.04 -18.19
N TYR A 124 11.14 -6.84 -17.80
CA TYR A 124 11.99 -6.48 -16.66
C TYR A 124 12.87 -5.26 -16.95
N ASP A 125 13.40 -5.16 -18.18
CA ASP A 125 14.16 -3.97 -18.59
C ASP A 125 13.30 -2.70 -18.55
N SER A 126 12.02 -2.79 -18.94
CA SER A 126 11.09 -1.65 -18.86
C SER A 126 10.84 -1.20 -17.41
N LEU A 127 10.71 -2.14 -16.47
CA LEU A 127 10.57 -1.83 -15.05
C LEU A 127 11.85 -1.19 -14.49
N GLU A 128 13.01 -1.75 -14.82
CA GLU A 128 14.30 -1.19 -14.39
C GLU A 128 14.51 0.22 -14.95
N GLN A 129 14.17 0.46 -16.22
CA GLN A 129 14.22 1.78 -16.83
C GLN A 129 13.27 2.77 -16.18
N ALA A 130 12.04 2.36 -15.84
CA ALA A 130 11.01 3.23 -15.28
C ALA A 130 11.26 3.57 -13.80
N PHE A 131 11.71 2.59 -13.01
CA PHE A 131 11.78 2.69 -11.56
C PHE A 131 13.22 2.65 -11.00
N GLY A 132 14.20 2.25 -11.80
CA GLY A 132 15.59 2.11 -11.38
C GLY A 132 15.84 0.87 -10.51
N VAL A 133 14.87 -0.04 -10.35
CA VAL A 133 14.97 -1.24 -9.53
C VAL A 133 15.41 -2.42 -10.41
N PRO A 134 16.56 -3.08 -10.14
CA PRO A 134 17.04 -4.20 -10.95
C PRO A 134 16.06 -5.36 -10.99
N ALA A 135 16.01 -6.05 -12.11
CA ALA A 135 15.17 -7.22 -12.32
C ALA A 135 15.35 -8.28 -11.23
N GLY A 136 16.60 -8.53 -10.80
CA GLY A 136 16.90 -9.50 -9.76
C GLY A 136 16.21 -9.24 -8.44
N ILE A 137 16.08 -7.97 -8.02
CA ILE A 137 15.37 -7.59 -6.78
C ILE A 137 13.89 -7.94 -6.87
N LEU A 138 13.22 -7.53 -7.96
CA LEU A 138 11.79 -7.80 -8.17
C LEU A 138 11.51 -9.31 -8.24
N ILE A 139 12.36 -10.06 -8.94
CA ILE A 139 12.24 -11.51 -9.08
C ILE A 139 12.53 -12.20 -7.75
N ALA A 140 13.52 -11.75 -6.98
CA ALA A 140 13.83 -12.31 -5.67
C ALA A 140 12.67 -12.14 -4.69
N ILE A 141 12.06 -10.95 -4.63
CA ILE A 141 10.86 -10.69 -3.84
C ILE A 141 9.73 -11.62 -4.28
N HIS A 142 9.40 -11.66 -5.57
CA HIS A 142 8.33 -12.52 -6.11
C HIS A 142 8.52 -14.01 -5.78
N GLY A 143 9.76 -14.49 -5.89
CA GLY A 143 10.09 -15.87 -5.53
C GLY A 143 10.00 -16.15 -4.03
N MET A 144 10.48 -15.22 -3.21
CA MET A 144 10.48 -15.33 -1.74
C MET A 144 9.09 -15.24 -1.13
N GLU A 145 8.20 -14.41 -1.69
CA GLU A 145 6.86 -14.18 -1.15
C GLU A 145 5.89 -15.32 -1.51
N THR A 146 5.80 -15.65 -2.77
CA THR A 146 4.73 -16.54 -3.25
C THR A 146 5.23 -17.74 -4.07
N GLY A 147 6.54 -17.93 -4.18
CA GLY A 147 7.07 -18.94 -5.13
C GLY A 147 6.59 -18.65 -6.56
N PHE A 148 6.63 -17.37 -6.96
CA PHE A 148 6.17 -16.91 -8.26
C PHE A 148 4.66 -17.05 -8.52
N GLY A 149 3.85 -16.82 -7.49
CA GLY A 149 2.39 -16.87 -7.54
C GLY A 149 1.78 -18.25 -7.24
N ASN A 150 2.60 -19.24 -6.86
CA ASN A 150 2.10 -20.59 -6.53
C ASN A 150 1.39 -20.65 -5.17
N PHE A 151 1.69 -19.72 -4.24
CA PHE A 151 1.19 -19.71 -2.86
C PHE A 151 0.82 -18.30 -2.44
N MET A 152 -0.34 -17.80 -2.88
CA MET A 152 -0.81 -16.44 -2.57
C MET A 152 -1.67 -16.36 -1.29
N GLY A 153 -1.91 -17.50 -0.63
CA GLY A 153 -2.67 -17.57 0.61
C GLY A 153 -4.11 -18.02 0.45
N ASP A 154 -4.79 -18.18 1.58
CA ASP A 154 -6.15 -18.75 1.68
C ASP A 154 -6.98 -18.05 2.77
N THR A 155 -6.54 -16.90 3.25
CA THR A 155 -7.15 -16.19 4.39
C THR A 155 -7.86 -14.93 3.91
N ASN A 156 -9.07 -14.66 4.42
CA ASN A 156 -9.78 -13.43 4.10
C ASN A 156 -8.95 -12.22 4.54
N ILE A 157 -8.61 -11.35 3.59
CA ILE A 157 -7.69 -10.21 3.78
C ILE A 157 -8.23 -9.27 4.84
N VAL A 158 -9.48 -8.83 4.71
CA VAL A 158 -10.05 -7.80 5.58
C VAL A 158 -10.18 -8.31 7.02
N SER A 159 -10.62 -9.56 7.18
CA SER A 159 -10.72 -10.19 8.52
C SER A 159 -9.34 -10.37 9.17
N ALA A 160 -8.31 -10.72 8.39
CA ALA A 160 -6.94 -10.84 8.90
C ALA A 160 -6.40 -9.49 9.39
N ILE A 161 -6.46 -8.46 8.54
CA ILE A 161 -5.97 -7.11 8.90
C ILE A 161 -6.80 -6.50 10.04
N ALA A 162 -8.14 -6.64 10.04
CA ALA A 162 -8.98 -6.14 11.12
C ALA A 162 -8.64 -6.83 12.47
N THR A 163 -8.37 -8.14 12.42
CA THR A 163 -7.92 -8.89 13.60
C THR A 163 -6.59 -8.36 14.14
N LEU A 164 -5.61 -8.07 13.27
CA LEU A 164 -4.31 -7.55 13.65
C LEU A 164 -4.37 -6.08 14.10
N THR A 165 -5.29 -5.30 13.56
CA THR A 165 -5.56 -3.94 14.02
C THR A 165 -6.22 -3.94 15.39
N PHE A 166 -7.07 -4.91 15.69
CA PHE A 166 -7.67 -5.08 17.00
C PHE A 166 -6.71 -5.63 18.05
N ASP A 167 -5.72 -6.45 17.66
CA ASP A 167 -4.70 -7.00 18.56
C ASP A 167 -3.72 -5.91 19.04
N CYS A 168 -3.60 -5.68 20.35
CA CYS A 168 -2.80 -4.60 20.91
C CYS A 168 -1.30 -4.68 20.58
N ARG A 169 -0.78 -5.85 20.22
CA ARG A 169 0.64 -6.05 19.96
C ARG A 169 1.20 -5.16 18.85
N ARG A 170 0.42 -4.95 17.78
CA ARG A 170 0.82 -4.14 16.62
C ARG A 170 -0.34 -3.34 16.02
N SER A 171 -1.31 -2.95 16.84
CA SER A 171 -2.51 -2.21 16.42
C SER A 171 -2.18 -1.00 15.56
N ASP A 172 -1.29 -0.12 16.04
CA ASP A 172 -0.89 1.10 15.34
C ASP A 172 -0.25 0.81 13.97
N PHE A 173 0.53 -0.27 13.87
CA PHE A 173 1.14 -0.67 12.61
C PHE A 173 0.09 -1.14 11.58
N PHE A 174 -0.91 -1.91 12.02
CA PHE A 174 -1.91 -2.45 11.10
C PHE A 174 -3.06 -1.50 10.79
N ARG A 175 -3.29 -0.48 11.61
CA ARG A 175 -4.35 0.50 11.42
C ARG A 175 -4.36 1.13 10.00
N PRO A 176 -3.29 1.73 9.47
CA PRO A 176 -3.28 2.27 8.11
C PRO A 176 -3.50 1.19 7.03
N HIS A 177 -3.11 -0.04 7.30
CA HIS A 177 -3.35 -1.15 6.37
C HIS A 177 -4.83 -1.57 6.35
N LEU A 178 -5.54 -1.52 7.49
CA LEU A 178 -6.98 -1.76 7.50
C LEU A 178 -7.71 -0.66 6.74
N VAL A 179 -7.42 0.60 6.99
CA VAL A 179 -8.01 1.73 6.25
C VAL A 179 -7.74 1.58 4.74
N GLY A 180 -6.50 1.22 4.36
CA GLY A 180 -6.14 0.94 2.96
C GLY A 180 -6.93 -0.21 2.35
N ALA A 181 -7.12 -1.33 3.08
CA ALA A 181 -7.95 -2.45 2.62
C ALA A 181 -9.39 -2.02 2.34
N LEU A 182 -9.98 -1.24 3.25
CA LEU A 182 -11.36 -0.77 3.10
C LEU A 182 -11.50 0.20 1.92
N LYS A 183 -10.51 1.07 1.69
CA LYS A 183 -10.48 1.96 0.51
C LYS A 183 -10.27 1.21 -0.80
N LEU A 184 -9.46 0.14 -0.82
CA LEU A 184 -9.32 -0.72 -1.99
C LEU A 184 -10.66 -1.41 -2.35
N ILE A 185 -11.50 -1.75 -1.36
CA ILE A 185 -12.85 -2.26 -1.59
C ILE A 185 -13.76 -1.18 -2.17
N ASP A 186 -13.71 0.04 -1.65
CA ASP A 186 -14.49 1.16 -2.19
C ASP A 186 -14.15 1.46 -3.65
N GLN A 187 -12.88 1.24 -4.04
CA GLN A 187 -12.39 1.40 -5.42
C GLN A 187 -12.69 0.19 -6.32
N GLY A 188 -13.12 -0.95 -5.75
CA GLY A 188 -13.33 -2.19 -6.48
C GLY A 188 -12.04 -2.93 -6.86
N THR A 189 -10.90 -2.54 -6.33
CA THR A 189 -9.60 -3.22 -6.53
C THR A 189 -9.59 -4.61 -5.88
N ILE A 190 -10.21 -4.74 -4.71
CA ILE A 190 -10.50 -6.01 -4.04
C ILE A 190 -11.97 -6.01 -3.59
N ASP A 191 -12.50 -7.14 -3.18
CA ASP A 191 -13.82 -7.28 -2.57
C ASP A 191 -13.73 -7.81 -1.13
N ALA A 192 -14.86 -7.82 -0.43
CA ALA A 192 -14.94 -8.29 0.95
C ALA A 192 -14.59 -9.78 1.11
N GLY A 193 -14.67 -10.56 0.03
CA GLY A 193 -14.33 -11.99 -0.01
C GLY A 193 -12.90 -12.27 -0.43
N SER A 194 -12.13 -11.27 -0.83
CA SER A 194 -10.76 -11.43 -1.33
C SER A 194 -9.86 -12.13 -0.33
N ILE A 195 -9.05 -13.07 -0.85
CA ILE A 195 -8.14 -13.90 -0.05
C ILE A 195 -6.68 -13.55 -0.29
N GLY A 196 -5.86 -13.75 0.73
CA GLY A 196 -4.43 -13.51 0.73
C GLY A 196 -3.72 -14.32 1.80
N ALA A 197 -2.54 -13.87 2.23
CA ALA A 197 -1.79 -14.58 3.27
C ALA A 197 -2.40 -14.41 4.67
N LYS A 198 -1.78 -15.06 5.66
CA LYS A 198 -2.30 -15.13 7.05
C LYS A 198 -2.36 -13.79 7.77
N HIS A 199 -1.58 -12.80 7.36
CA HIS A 199 -1.62 -11.45 7.93
C HIS A 199 -2.38 -10.45 7.03
N GLY A 200 -3.06 -10.94 5.97
CA GLY A 200 -3.84 -10.11 5.05
C GLY A 200 -3.03 -9.46 3.94
N GLU A 201 -1.82 -9.97 3.69
CA GLU A 201 -1.04 -9.56 2.50
C GLU A 201 -1.69 -10.12 1.24
N LEU A 202 -1.60 -9.37 0.14
CA LEU A 202 -2.29 -9.68 -1.11
C LEU A 202 -1.36 -9.78 -2.32
N GLY A 203 -1.73 -10.65 -3.25
CA GLY A 203 -1.16 -10.76 -4.57
C GLY A 203 0.21 -11.43 -4.63
N HIS A 204 0.80 -11.38 -5.82
CA HIS A 204 2.05 -12.06 -6.17
C HIS A 204 3.26 -11.69 -5.33
N THR A 205 3.31 -10.47 -4.82
CA THR A 205 4.42 -9.95 -4.02
C THR A 205 4.03 -9.66 -2.56
N GLN A 206 2.83 -10.08 -2.15
CA GLN A 206 2.36 -10.03 -0.76
C GLN A 206 2.39 -8.61 -0.16
N PHE A 207 1.77 -7.67 -0.86
CA PHE A 207 1.59 -6.31 -0.36
C PHE A 207 0.71 -6.28 0.89
N LEU A 208 1.09 -5.51 1.89
CA LEU A 208 0.13 -5.06 2.89
C LEU A 208 -0.86 -4.09 2.24
N PRO A 209 -2.17 -4.17 2.57
CA PRO A 209 -3.20 -3.42 1.85
C PRO A 209 -3.03 -1.90 1.83
N GLY A 210 -2.49 -1.29 2.90
CA GLY A 210 -2.18 0.14 2.91
C GLY A 210 -1.13 0.51 1.87
N ASN A 211 -0.09 -0.33 1.73
CA ASN A 211 0.92 -0.13 0.70
C ASN A 211 0.35 -0.38 -0.70
N ALA A 212 -0.55 -1.37 -0.86
CA ALA A 212 -1.24 -1.62 -2.12
C ALA A 212 -2.11 -0.42 -2.54
N PHE A 213 -2.80 0.21 -1.58
CA PHE A 213 -3.59 1.41 -1.81
C PHE A 213 -2.72 2.60 -2.24
N GLU A 214 -1.56 2.78 -1.61
CA GLU A 214 -0.67 3.94 -1.84
C GLU A 214 0.22 3.78 -3.08
N TYR A 215 0.72 2.56 -3.33
CA TYR A 215 1.76 2.30 -4.34
C TYR A 215 1.33 1.36 -5.47
N GLY A 216 0.10 0.85 -5.44
CA GLY A 216 -0.42 -0.02 -6.50
C GLY A 216 -0.42 0.67 -7.85
N LEU A 217 -0.05 -0.07 -8.90
CA LEU A 217 -0.03 0.41 -10.28
C LEU A 217 -0.69 -0.60 -11.21
N ASP A 218 -1.40 -0.09 -12.19
CA ASP A 218 -1.78 -0.80 -13.40
C ASP A 218 -0.52 -0.92 -14.30
N GLY A 219 0.17 -2.03 -14.18
CA GLY A 219 1.42 -2.28 -14.90
C GLY A 219 1.20 -2.83 -16.31
N ASN A 220 0.02 -3.42 -16.58
CA ASN A 220 -0.34 -4.00 -17.87
C ASN A 220 -1.14 -3.05 -18.76
N GLY A 221 -1.65 -1.92 -18.20
CA GLY A 221 -2.38 -0.89 -18.94
C GLY A 221 -3.83 -1.24 -19.25
N ASP A 222 -4.46 -2.15 -18.48
CA ASP A 222 -5.86 -2.55 -18.69
C ASP A 222 -6.88 -1.65 -17.99
N GLY A 223 -6.40 -0.67 -17.22
CA GLY A 223 -7.21 0.29 -16.48
C GLY A 223 -7.59 -0.17 -15.07
N GLN A 224 -7.05 -1.30 -14.59
CA GLN A 224 -7.29 -1.83 -13.27
C GLN A 224 -5.96 -2.12 -12.57
N ILE A 225 -5.97 -2.11 -11.24
CA ILE A 225 -4.85 -2.55 -10.43
C ILE A 225 -5.23 -3.90 -9.84
N ASP A 226 -4.62 -4.98 -10.36
CA ASP A 226 -4.83 -6.34 -9.84
C ASP A 226 -3.51 -6.96 -9.39
N LEU A 227 -3.24 -6.96 -8.10
CA LEU A 227 -2.01 -7.57 -7.57
C LEU A 227 -1.98 -9.10 -7.66
N ASN A 228 -3.09 -9.75 -8.07
CA ASN A 228 -3.09 -11.15 -8.50
C ASN A 228 -2.61 -11.31 -9.97
N ASN A 229 -2.43 -10.21 -10.67
CA ASN A 229 -1.69 -10.16 -11.92
C ASN A 229 -0.21 -9.88 -11.62
N ALA A 230 0.69 -10.75 -12.10
CA ALA A 230 2.12 -10.62 -11.82
C ALA A 230 2.74 -9.33 -12.39
N VAL A 231 2.20 -8.79 -13.49
CA VAL A 231 2.71 -7.55 -14.11
C VAL A 231 2.43 -6.37 -13.19
N ASP A 232 1.19 -6.23 -12.71
CA ASP A 232 0.80 -5.15 -11.80
C ASP A 232 1.51 -5.27 -10.45
N ALA A 233 1.61 -6.49 -9.91
CA ALA A 233 2.31 -6.72 -8.64
C ALA A 233 3.79 -6.34 -8.72
N LEU A 234 4.48 -6.68 -9.82
CA LEU A 234 5.90 -6.35 -9.99
C LEU A 234 6.11 -4.85 -10.28
N ALA A 235 5.23 -4.22 -11.07
CA ALA A 235 5.26 -2.78 -11.29
C ALA A 235 4.99 -2.01 -9.98
N SER A 236 4.01 -2.45 -9.19
CA SER A 236 3.70 -1.89 -7.87
C SER A 236 4.88 -2.05 -6.90
N THR A 237 5.56 -3.21 -6.91
CA THR A 237 6.76 -3.45 -6.08
C THR A 237 7.90 -2.51 -6.46
N ALA A 238 8.14 -2.32 -7.74
CA ALA A 238 9.15 -1.38 -8.24
C ALA A 238 8.82 0.07 -7.85
N ASN A 239 7.55 0.47 -7.98
CA ASN A 239 7.06 1.78 -7.56
C ASN A 239 7.23 2.01 -6.06
N PHE A 240 6.85 1.02 -5.24
CA PHE A 240 7.04 1.07 -3.79
C PHE A 240 8.51 1.29 -3.42
N LEU A 241 9.42 0.47 -3.93
CA LEU A 241 10.85 0.58 -3.63
C LEU A 241 11.41 1.94 -4.06
N ARG A 242 11.04 2.44 -5.25
CA ARG A 242 11.41 3.78 -5.70
C ARG A 242 10.88 4.86 -4.77
N ALA A 243 9.62 4.80 -4.38
CA ALA A 243 8.99 5.77 -3.47
C ALA A 243 9.65 5.76 -2.08
N LYS A 244 10.16 4.60 -1.64
CA LYS A 244 10.91 4.44 -0.37
C LYS A 244 12.40 4.81 -0.49
N GLY A 245 12.84 5.35 -1.63
CA GLY A 245 14.18 5.93 -1.79
C GLY A 245 15.17 5.06 -2.54
N TRP A 246 14.72 4.07 -3.31
CA TRP A 246 15.60 3.29 -4.19
C TRP A 246 16.29 4.20 -5.21
N GLN A 247 17.61 4.05 -5.34
CA GLN A 247 18.45 4.84 -6.23
C GLN A 247 18.92 3.98 -7.41
N ALA A 248 18.60 4.43 -8.64
CA ALA A 248 19.02 3.74 -9.86
C ALA A 248 20.56 3.65 -9.98
N GLY A 249 21.06 2.48 -10.39
CA GLY A 249 22.49 2.28 -10.60
C GLY A 249 23.36 2.19 -9.35
N VAL A 250 22.74 2.27 -8.15
CA VAL A 250 23.43 2.16 -6.86
C VAL A 250 23.27 0.74 -6.31
N GLY A 251 24.31 0.23 -5.63
CA GLY A 251 24.33 -1.14 -5.14
C GLY A 251 23.33 -1.41 -4.01
N TYR A 252 22.94 -2.69 -3.90
CA TYR A 252 21.95 -3.19 -2.94
C TYR A 252 22.47 -4.32 -2.02
N SER A 253 23.77 -4.63 -2.08
CA SER A 253 24.39 -5.54 -1.13
C SER A 253 24.45 -4.92 0.27
N GLU A 254 24.59 -5.76 1.31
CA GLU A 254 24.75 -5.29 2.68
C GLU A 254 25.83 -4.20 2.79
N GLY A 255 25.50 -3.09 3.43
CA GLY A 255 26.36 -1.91 3.53
C GLY A 255 26.29 -0.94 2.35
N GLN A 256 25.57 -1.26 1.28
CA GLN A 256 25.33 -0.35 0.14
C GLN A 256 23.99 0.42 0.32
N PRO A 257 23.83 1.58 -0.34
CA PRO A 257 22.70 2.47 -0.06
C PRO A 257 21.32 1.82 -0.23
N ASN A 258 21.09 1.06 -1.30
CA ASN A 258 19.79 0.44 -1.54
C ASN A 258 19.47 -0.74 -0.61
N PHE A 259 20.46 -1.28 0.12
CA PHE A 259 20.19 -2.30 1.13
C PHE A 259 19.26 -1.78 2.24
N ALA A 260 19.42 -0.52 2.64
CA ALA A 260 18.55 0.09 3.64
C ALA A 260 17.09 0.23 3.15
N VAL A 261 16.87 0.36 1.84
CA VAL A 261 15.51 0.43 1.27
C VAL A 261 14.77 -0.90 1.38
N LEU A 262 15.48 -2.04 1.38
CA LEU A 262 14.87 -3.36 1.59
C LEU A 262 14.23 -3.51 2.97
N ASN A 263 14.63 -2.69 3.95
CA ASN A 263 13.97 -2.62 5.27
C ASN A 263 12.51 -2.14 5.19
N GLU A 264 12.20 -1.28 4.24
CA GLU A 264 10.84 -0.80 4.00
C GLU A 264 9.93 -1.93 3.48
N TRP A 265 10.51 -2.90 2.75
CA TRP A 265 9.82 -4.10 2.30
C TRP A 265 9.64 -5.11 3.43
N ASN A 266 10.72 -5.41 4.14
CA ASN A 266 10.69 -6.33 5.28
C ASN A 266 11.78 -5.97 6.30
N ALA A 267 11.36 -5.70 7.54
CA ALA A 267 12.25 -5.25 8.61
C ALA A 267 13.23 -6.33 9.14
N ALA A 268 13.06 -7.61 8.76
CA ALA A 268 13.95 -8.67 9.20
C ALA A 268 15.26 -8.66 8.39
N THR A 269 16.40 -8.36 9.02
CA THR A 269 17.71 -8.28 8.36
C THR A 269 18.04 -9.55 7.56
N VAL A 270 17.75 -10.75 8.10
CA VAL A 270 17.98 -12.01 7.40
C VAL A 270 17.17 -12.10 6.08
N TYR A 271 15.99 -11.47 6.03
CA TYR A 271 15.16 -11.41 4.83
C TYR A 271 15.76 -10.46 3.80
N GLN A 272 16.23 -9.29 4.21
CA GLN A 272 16.90 -8.30 3.36
C GLN A 272 18.17 -8.90 2.74
N GLN A 273 19.01 -9.56 3.55
CA GLN A 273 20.21 -10.28 3.09
C GLN A 273 19.85 -11.36 2.07
N ALA A 274 18.76 -12.12 2.29
CA ALA A 274 18.31 -13.14 1.36
C ALA A 274 17.87 -12.55 0.02
N ILE A 275 17.07 -11.47 0.02
CA ILE A 275 16.68 -10.77 -1.22
C ILE A 275 17.94 -10.33 -1.98
N ALA A 276 18.87 -9.64 -1.33
CA ALA A 276 20.08 -9.12 -1.98
C ALA A 276 20.92 -10.24 -2.59
N LEU A 277 21.13 -11.36 -1.87
CA LEU A 277 21.92 -12.48 -2.35
C LEU A 277 21.25 -13.25 -3.51
N ILE A 278 19.93 -13.43 -3.45
CA ILE A 278 19.17 -14.07 -4.53
C ILE A 278 19.18 -13.16 -5.76
N ALA A 279 18.94 -11.87 -5.60
CA ALA A 279 18.97 -10.89 -6.67
C ALA A 279 20.34 -10.86 -7.38
N ALA A 280 21.43 -10.81 -6.63
CA ALA A 280 22.77 -10.85 -7.21
C ALA A 280 23.05 -12.12 -8.04
N LYS A 281 22.48 -13.28 -7.63
CA LYS A 281 22.58 -14.52 -8.43
C LYS A 281 21.72 -14.49 -9.69
N ILE A 282 20.70 -13.64 -9.75
CA ILE A 282 19.82 -13.49 -10.92
C ILE A 282 20.40 -12.48 -11.90
N ASP A 283 20.98 -11.41 -11.39
CA ASP A 283 21.51 -10.31 -12.20
C ASP A 283 22.87 -10.66 -12.84
N GLY A 284 23.58 -11.62 -12.28
CA GLY A 284 24.86 -12.13 -12.84
C GLY A 284 26.02 -11.80 -11.99
#